data_bd007e9e03c6250f44b74572f45cec37
#
_entry.id   bd007e9e03c6250f44b74572f45cec37
#
_cell.length_a   1.000
_cell.length_b   1.000
_cell.length_c   1.000
_cell.angle_alpha   90.00
_cell.angle_beta   90.00
_cell.angle_gamma   90.00
#
_symmetry.space_group_name_H-M   'P 1'
#
loop_
_entity.id
_entity.type
_entity.pdbx_description
1 polymer ?
#
loop_
_entity_poly.entity_id
_entity_poly.type
_entity_poly.pdbx_seq_one_letter_code
_entity_poly.pdbx_strand_id
1 'polypeptide(L)'
;MLFVPFVAVLLSKASYLRYKTENKSVMSNRTLKLTRFSAALVVFLALAGSARAQGWIPSRINTGGNDLNTVYFLDSKRGWVGGDGGYLSSTQDGGQTWVRQNVGTKAAINDIYFRDKEAGFFLAGNSIYITRDANSWVQSRIFLPEEFEGADVELYSVRFSSKKKGWVVGSISKKERVVDSILVYTDDGGETWRRQRAPSRVELIHIDFVSDKRGWIVGDAGTVLFTRDAGASWVKQNVGVSSTLYHVDFRDDRNGWVVGERGTLLRTTDGGETWTVIPTNTNVTLLSIQFLTDDEGWAVGRSGTILRSSDEGRTWIPQESTTKQNLYSLNFNKKIGWVVGGAGVALRYERD
;
A
#
# COMPACT_ATOMS: atom_id res chain seq x y z
N MET A 1 -23.97 9.96 -4.51
CA MET A 1 -22.72 9.77 -5.27
C MET A 1 -21.77 9.08 -4.31
N LEU A 2 -21.62 7.76 -4.44
CA LEU A 2 -20.79 6.95 -3.53
C LEU A 2 -19.34 7.06 -4.03
N PHE A 3 -18.50 7.77 -3.27
CA PHE A 3 -17.06 7.74 -3.47
C PHE A 3 -16.56 6.32 -3.21
N VAL A 4 -15.92 5.74 -4.19
CA VAL A 4 -15.23 4.47 -4.06
C VAL A 4 -13.80 4.79 -3.62
N PRO A 5 -13.31 4.24 -2.49
CA PRO A 5 -11.94 4.48 -2.04
C PRO A 5 -10.93 4.05 -3.08
N PHE A 6 -9.70 4.59 -3.02
CA PHE A 6 -8.57 4.33 -3.91
C PHE A 6 -8.44 2.86 -4.37
N VAL A 7 -8.69 1.94 -3.45
CA VAL A 7 -8.68 0.51 -3.75
C VAL A 7 -9.99 0.01 -4.35
N ALA A 8 -11.09 0.69 -4.12
CA ALA A 8 -12.40 0.33 -4.70
C ALA A 8 -12.59 0.89 -6.13
N VAL A 9 -11.89 1.98 -6.50
CA VAL A 9 -11.80 2.47 -7.89
C VAL A 9 -11.16 1.42 -8.81
N LEU A 10 -10.32 0.53 -8.25
CA LEU A 10 -9.68 -0.58 -8.97
C LEU A 10 -10.65 -1.75 -9.33
N LEU A 11 -11.92 -1.65 -8.93
CA LEU A 11 -12.97 -2.56 -9.40
C LEU A 11 -13.75 -1.86 -10.52
N SER A 12 -13.52 -2.22 -11.78
CA SER A 12 -14.49 -1.88 -12.81
C SER A 12 -15.87 -2.40 -12.39
N LYS A 13 -16.94 -1.60 -12.55
CA LYS A 13 -18.33 -1.96 -12.19
C LYS A 13 -18.77 -3.36 -12.69
N ALA A 14 -18.13 -3.89 -13.72
CA ALA A 14 -18.40 -5.20 -14.29
C ALA A 14 -17.96 -6.39 -13.42
N SER A 15 -16.91 -6.23 -12.61
CA SER A 15 -16.42 -7.31 -11.73
C SER A 15 -17.19 -7.37 -10.40
N TYR A 16 -17.72 -6.25 -9.93
CA TYR A 16 -18.45 -6.16 -8.67
C TYR A 16 -19.86 -6.80 -8.75
N LEU A 17 -20.53 -6.70 -9.91
CA LEU A 17 -21.88 -7.29 -10.11
C LEU A 17 -21.86 -8.82 -10.27
N ARG A 18 -20.76 -9.43 -10.72
CA ARG A 18 -20.65 -10.89 -10.83
C ARG A 18 -20.46 -11.60 -9.48
N TYR A 19 -19.83 -10.91 -8.51
CA TYR A 19 -19.51 -11.51 -7.21
C TYR A 19 -20.74 -11.66 -6.29
N LYS A 20 -21.81 -10.89 -6.49
CA LYS A 20 -22.99 -10.91 -5.62
C LYS A 20 -23.98 -12.06 -5.89
N THR A 21 -23.81 -12.80 -6.97
CA THR A 21 -24.75 -13.85 -7.42
C THR A 21 -24.32 -15.29 -7.12
N GLU A 22 -23.07 -15.57 -6.75
CA GLU A 22 -22.58 -16.95 -6.62
C GLU A 22 -22.50 -17.55 -5.19
N ASN A 23 -22.79 -16.79 -4.14
CA ASN A 23 -22.66 -17.27 -2.76
C ASN A 23 -23.98 -17.52 -2.03
N LYS A 24 -25.00 -18.05 -2.72
CA LYS A 24 -26.19 -18.64 -2.06
C LYS A 24 -26.42 -20.06 -2.54
N SER A 25 -25.67 -21.01 -2.04
CA SER A 25 -26.14 -22.39 -1.81
C SER A 25 -25.01 -23.23 -1.25
N VAL A 26 -25.27 -23.83 -0.15
CA VAL A 26 -24.96 -25.17 0.38
C VAL A 26 -24.68 -25.10 1.89
N MET A 27 -25.72 -25.14 2.67
CA MET A 27 -25.68 -25.78 3.98
C MET A 27 -26.48 -27.08 3.88
N SER A 28 -25.84 -28.22 4.08
CA SER A 28 -26.50 -29.50 4.30
C SER A 28 -25.81 -30.24 5.44
N ASN A 29 -26.65 -30.59 6.40
CA ASN A 29 -26.38 -31.37 7.61
C ASN A 29 -25.63 -32.69 7.38
N ARG A 30 -24.66 -32.97 8.25
CA ARG A 30 -24.38 -34.37 8.66
C ARG A 30 -23.95 -34.44 10.11
N THR A 31 -24.80 -35.01 10.90
CA THR A 31 -24.57 -35.55 12.25
C THR A 31 -23.57 -36.70 12.19
N LEU A 32 -22.56 -36.73 13.04
CA LEU A 32 -21.72 -37.90 13.26
C LEU A 32 -21.63 -38.25 14.75
N LYS A 33 -21.81 -39.54 15.01
CA LYS A 33 -21.90 -40.20 16.31
C LYS A 33 -20.56 -40.20 17.06
N LEU A 34 -20.66 -39.95 18.38
CA LEU A 34 -19.59 -40.22 19.34
C LEU A 34 -19.35 -41.71 19.51
N THR A 35 -18.11 -42.15 19.43
CA THR A 35 -17.61 -43.38 20.05
C THR A 35 -16.53 -43.05 21.06
N ARG A 36 -16.73 -43.48 22.28
CA ARG A 36 -15.81 -43.33 23.44
C ARG A 36 -14.65 -44.32 23.29
N PHE A 37 -13.43 -43.82 23.48
CA PHE A 37 -12.29 -44.63 23.90
C PHE A 37 -11.57 -43.95 25.07
N SER A 38 -11.30 -44.77 26.08
CA SER A 38 -10.79 -44.40 27.40
C SER A 38 -9.26 -44.27 27.40
N ALA A 39 -8.81 -43.29 28.09
CA ALA A 39 -7.62 -42.99 28.88
C ALA A 39 -6.38 -43.90 28.84
N ALA A 40 -5.24 -43.26 28.60
CA ALA A 40 -4.02 -43.50 29.37
C ALA A 40 -3.29 -42.13 29.48
N LEU A 41 -3.26 -41.64 30.72
CA LEU A 41 -2.58 -40.38 31.10
C LEU A 41 -1.07 -40.66 31.22
N VAL A 42 -0.27 -40.19 30.27
CA VAL A 42 1.19 -40.07 30.44
C VAL A 42 1.48 -38.58 30.52
N VAL A 43 1.73 -38.10 31.73
CA VAL A 43 2.22 -36.75 32.01
C VAL A 43 3.68 -36.66 31.60
N PHE A 44 3.95 -36.19 30.39
CA PHE A 44 5.25 -35.61 30.06
C PHE A 44 5.15 -34.09 30.29
N LEU A 45 5.71 -33.62 31.41
CA LEU A 45 6.09 -32.23 31.60
C LEU A 45 7.25 -31.94 30.64
N ALA A 46 6.95 -31.64 29.40
CA ALA A 46 7.88 -30.96 28.54
C ALA A 46 7.77 -29.45 28.86
N LEU A 47 8.83 -28.88 29.40
CA LEU A 47 9.11 -27.46 29.35
C LEU A 47 9.28 -27.07 27.87
N ALA A 48 8.18 -26.99 27.16
CA ALA A 48 8.12 -26.33 25.88
C ALA A 48 8.04 -24.83 26.18
N GLY A 49 9.19 -24.15 26.15
CA GLY A 49 9.18 -22.75 25.87
C GLY A 49 8.28 -22.57 24.65
N SER A 50 7.18 -21.86 24.79
CA SER A 50 6.28 -21.56 23.70
C SER A 50 7.03 -20.72 22.68
N ALA A 51 7.63 -21.39 21.68
CA ALA A 51 8.02 -20.72 20.46
C ALA A 51 6.69 -20.08 19.95
N ARG A 52 6.57 -18.78 20.10
CA ARG A 52 5.46 -18.04 19.52
C ARG A 52 5.54 -18.32 18.03
N ALA A 53 4.52 -18.96 17.49
CA ALA A 53 4.47 -19.18 16.05
C ALA A 53 4.58 -17.81 15.38
N GLN A 54 5.67 -17.63 14.61
CA GLN A 54 5.82 -16.42 13.80
C GLN A 54 4.64 -16.35 12.83
N GLY A 55 3.82 -15.33 12.95
CA GLY A 55 2.64 -15.17 12.10
C GLY A 55 2.00 -13.80 12.22
N TRP A 56 1.10 -13.52 11.30
CA TRP A 56 0.29 -12.32 11.30
C TRP A 56 -0.83 -12.43 12.34
N ILE A 57 -0.85 -11.50 13.30
CA ILE A 57 -1.82 -11.49 14.40
C ILE A 57 -2.80 -10.34 14.17
N PRO A 58 -4.13 -10.60 14.23
CA PRO A 58 -5.12 -9.53 14.16
C PRO A 58 -4.93 -8.49 15.25
N SER A 59 -4.98 -7.23 14.87
CA SER A 59 -4.98 -6.08 15.77
C SER A 59 -6.30 -5.34 15.66
N ARG A 60 -6.74 -4.70 16.73
CA ARG A 60 -8.01 -3.97 16.75
C ARG A 60 -7.77 -2.48 16.58
N ILE A 61 -8.28 -1.93 15.47
CA ILE A 61 -8.38 -0.50 15.23
C ILE A 61 -9.87 -0.19 15.06
N ASN A 62 -10.40 0.72 15.87
CA ASN A 62 -11.82 1.07 15.78
C ASN A 62 -12.05 2.02 14.61
N THR A 63 -12.34 1.46 13.45
CA THR A 63 -12.61 2.22 12.20
C THR A 63 -14.09 2.48 11.97
N GLY A 64 -14.97 1.88 12.77
CA GLY A 64 -16.41 1.87 12.49
C GLY A 64 -16.79 1.08 11.24
N GLY A 65 -15.91 0.19 10.76
CA GLY A 65 -16.10 -0.61 9.54
C GLY A 65 -15.56 0.03 8.27
N ASN A 66 -14.94 1.21 8.35
CA ASN A 66 -14.28 1.84 7.19
C ASN A 66 -13.02 1.05 6.80
N ASP A 67 -12.72 1.05 5.51
CA ASP A 67 -11.47 0.49 5.00
C ASP A 67 -10.27 1.31 5.49
N LEU A 68 -9.15 0.64 5.72
CA LEU A 68 -7.85 1.25 5.98
C LEU A 68 -6.99 1.10 4.72
N ASN A 69 -6.65 2.22 4.09
CA ASN A 69 -5.97 2.23 2.79
C ASN A 69 -4.45 2.30 2.92
N THR A 70 -3.96 2.86 4.02
CA THR A 70 -2.53 3.11 4.20
C THR A 70 -2.11 2.93 5.65
N VAL A 71 -0.89 2.43 5.86
CA VAL A 71 -0.20 2.35 7.14
C VAL A 71 1.23 2.84 7.00
N TYR A 72 1.67 3.66 7.93
CA TYR A 72 3.04 4.17 7.98
C TYR A 72 3.58 4.16 9.41
N PHE A 73 4.75 3.59 9.62
CA PHE A 73 5.47 3.64 10.89
C PHE A 73 6.79 4.39 10.72
N LEU A 74 6.93 5.47 11.45
CA LEU A 74 8.15 6.28 11.48
C LEU A 74 9.28 5.59 12.26
N ASP A 75 8.90 4.89 13.33
CA ASP A 75 9.79 4.09 14.16
C ASP A 75 9.00 2.93 14.81
N SER A 76 9.61 2.17 15.71
CA SER A 76 8.95 1.03 16.36
C SER A 76 7.78 1.40 17.28
N LYS A 77 7.58 2.69 17.59
CA LYS A 77 6.53 3.17 18.48
C LYS A 77 5.49 4.02 17.78
N ARG A 78 5.95 4.94 16.90
CA ARG A 78 5.09 5.94 16.27
C ARG A 78 4.64 5.47 14.90
N GLY A 79 3.32 5.41 14.71
CA GLY A 79 2.72 5.03 13.44
C GLY A 79 1.36 5.66 13.23
N TRP A 80 0.91 5.62 11.97
CA TRP A 80 -0.37 6.16 11.53
C TRP A 80 -1.06 5.17 10.60
N VAL A 81 -2.38 5.18 10.65
CA VAL A 81 -3.23 4.50 9.66
C VAL A 81 -4.24 5.48 9.11
N GLY A 82 -4.45 5.42 7.81
CA GLY A 82 -5.41 6.26 7.09
C GLY A 82 -6.38 5.42 6.27
N GLY A 83 -7.57 5.94 6.04
CA GLY A 83 -8.59 5.21 5.29
C GLY A 83 -9.81 6.05 4.91
N ASP A 84 -10.91 5.36 4.63
CA ASP A 84 -12.14 5.93 4.15
C ASP A 84 -12.78 6.91 5.12
N GLY A 85 -13.55 7.84 4.58
CA GLY A 85 -14.25 8.85 5.36
C GLY A 85 -13.33 9.80 6.14
N GLY A 86 -12.10 10.01 5.66
CA GLY A 86 -11.07 10.82 6.33
C GLY A 86 -10.60 10.17 7.63
N TYR A 87 -10.61 8.84 7.68
CA TYR A 87 -10.11 8.12 8.86
C TYR A 87 -8.60 8.32 9.00
N LEU A 88 -8.16 8.91 10.11
CA LEU A 88 -6.77 8.96 10.53
C LEU A 88 -6.66 8.59 11.99
N SER A 89 -5.82 7.65 12.34
CA SER A 89 -5.45 7.34 13.73
C SER A 89 -3.94 7.20 13.85
N SER A 90 -3.41 7.54 15.00
CA SER A 90 -1.99 7.40 15.32
C SER A 90 -1.76 6.55 16.56
N THR A 91 -0.57 5.98 16.65
CA THR A 91 -0.07 5.25 17.82
C THR A 91 1.25 5.82 18.29
N GLN A 92 1.53 5.70 19.59
CA GLN A 92 2.80 6.07 20.24
C GLN A 92 3.46 4.88 20.96
N ASP A 93 2.84 3.70 20.89
CA ASP A 93 3.23 2.49 21.61
C ASP A 93 3.38 1.25 20.69
N GLY A 94 3.63 1.49 19.39
CA GLY A 94 3.82 0.42 18.42
C GLY A 94 2.52 -0.29 18.03
N GLY A 95 1.40 0.41 18.14
CA GLY A 95 0.08 -0.08 17.75
C GLY A 95 -0.64 -0.89 18.81
N GLN A 96 -0.24 -0.78 20.08
CA GLN A 96 -1.01 -1.34 21.20
C GLN A 96 -2.28 -0.52 21.43
N THR A 97 -2.16 0.81 21.33
CA THR A 97 -3.30 1.75 21.36
C THR A 97 -3.28 2.68 20.15
N TRP A 98 -4.47 3.07 19.70
CA TRP A 98 -4.66 3.96 18.56
C TRP A 98 -5.57 5.13 18.95
N VAL A 99 -5.13 6.34 18.63
CA VAL A 99 -5.85 7.58 18.93
C VAL A 99 -6.35 8.20 17.63
N ARG A 100 -7.67 8.36 17.50
CA ARG A 100 -8.31 8.99 16.36
C ARG A 100 -7.90 10.47 16.28
N GLN A 101 -7.51 10.92 15.09
CA GLN A 101 -7.24 12.32 14.78
C GLN A 101 -8.37 12.89 13.92
N ASN A 102 -8.80 14.13 14.22
CA ASN A 102 -9.74 14.86 13.38
C ASN A 102 -8.95 15.72 12.41
N VAL A 103 -9.08 15.43 11.13
CA VAL A 103 -8.31 16.11 10.07
C VAL A 103 -9.17 16.98 9.14
N GLY A 104 -10.46 17.14 9.47
CA GLY A 104 -11.34 18.07 8.76
C GLY A 104 -11.74 17.65 7.34
N THR A 105 -11.40 16.44 6.90
CA THR A 105 -11.80 15.89 5.59
C THR A 105 -12.67 14.64 5.75
N LYS A 106 -13.51 14.38 4.72
CA LYS A 106 -14.22 13.11 4.55
C LYS A 106 -13.73 12.32 3.34
N ALA A 107 -12.76 12.86 2.60
CA ALA A 107 -12.15 12.14 1.49
C ALA A 107 -11.31 10.97 2.04
N ALA A 108 -11.24 9.87 1.29
CA ALA A 108 -10.40 8.74 1.65
C ALA A 108 -8.93 9.16 1.72
N ILE A 109 -8.22 8.74 2.77
CA ILE A 109 -6.78 8.95 2.91
C ILE A 109 -6.08 7.81 2.18
N ASN A 110 -5.34 8.15 1.12
CA ASN A 110 -4.73 7.18 0.22
C ASN A 110 -3.28 6.86 0.56
N ASP A 111 -2.52 7.84 1.06
CA ASP A 111 -1.11 7.64 1.44
C ASP A 111 -0.74 8.52 2.65
N ILE A 112 0.17 8.03 3.46
CA ILE A 112 0.79 8.73 4.59
C ILE A 112 2.29 8.54 4.47
N TYR A 113 3.04 9.64 4.57
CA TYR A 113 4.49 9.63 4.49
C TYR A 113 5.09 10.65 5.46
N PHE A 114 6.14 10.28 6.18
CA PHE A 114 6.92 11.20 6.98
C PHE A 114 8.32 11.33 6.41
N ARG A 115 8.69 12.55 6.04
CA ARG A 115 10.01 12.90 5.55
C ARG A 115 11.07 12.86 6.66
N ASP A 116 10.65 13.23 7.85
CA ASP A 116 11.45 13.21 9.08
C ASP A 116 10.54 13.04 10.31
N LYS A 117 11.08 13.23 11.51
CA LYS A 117 10.34 12.97 12.77
C LYS A 117 9.19 13.94 13.02
N GLU A 118 9.13 15.06 12.35
CA GLU A 118 8.18 16.15 12.56
C GLU A 118 7.34 16.42 11.32
N ALA A 119 7.96 16.41 10.15
CA ALA A 119 7.32 16.75 8.90
C ALA A 119 6.71 15.52 8.23
N GLY A 120 5.38 15.45 8.25
CA GLY A 120 4.58 14.41 7.63
C GLY A 120 3.58 14.95 6.61
N PHE A 121 3.12 14.07 5.75
CA PHE A 121 2.18 14.34 4.67
C PHE A 121 1.14 13.22 4.60
N PHE A 122 -0.10 13.57 4.31
CA PHE A 122 -1.06 12.60 3.83
C PHE A 122 -1.84 13.16 2.63
N LEU A 123 -2.32 12.25 1.79
CA LEU A 123 -3.11 12.56 0.61
C LEU A 123 -4.57 12.15 0.84
N ALA A 124 -5.51 13.04 0.53
CA ALA A 124 -6.94 12.75 0.61
C ALA A 124 -7.68 13.43 -0.54
N GLY A 125 -8.23 12.61 -1.45
CA GLY A 125 -8.83 13.09 -2.69
C GLY A 125 -7.84 13.93 -3.50
N ASN A 126 -8.18 15.17 -3.75
CA ASN A 126 -7.34 16.13 -4.49
C ASN A 126 -6.45 17.01 -3.60
N SER A 127 -6.23 16.64 -2.34
CA SER A 127 -5.59 17.53 -1.36
C SER A 127 -4.40 16.87 -0.68
N ILE A 128 -3.37 17.68 -0.44
CA ILE A 128 -2.22 17.33 0.38
C ILE A 128 -2.41 17.98 1.74
N TYR A 129 -2.25 17.20 2.81
CA TYR A 129 -2.24 17.67 4.18
C TYR A 129 -0.83 17.54 4.75
N ILE A 130 -0.39 18.55 5.47
CA ILE A 130 0.97 18.66 6.00
C ILE A 130 0.91 18.80 7.52
N THR A 131 1.79 18.11 8.22
CA THR A 131 2.08 18.32 9.62
C THR A 131 3.54 18.71 9.84
N ARG A 132 3.81 19.47 10.89
CA ARG A 132 5.15 19.83 11.37
C ARG A 132 5.41 19.40 12.81
N ASP A 133 4.42 18.76 13.44
CA ASP A 133 4.44 18.29 14.82
C ASP A 133 3.89 16.86 14.97
N ALA A 134 3.57 16.21 13.86
CA ALA A 134 2.95 14.89 13.77
C ALA A 134 1.53 14.79 14.40
N ASN A 135 0.93 15.92 14.82
CA ASN A 135 -0.38 15.94 15.47
C ASN A 135 -1.39 16.87 14.80
N SER A 136 -0.93 18.03 14.36
CA SER A 136 -1.78 19.05 13.72
C SER A 136 -1.60 19.00 12.21
N TRP A 137 -2.70 18.92 11.47
CA TRP A 137 -2.66 18.78 10.02
C TRP A 137 -3.29 19.99 9.34
N VAL A 138 -2.57 20.55 8.39
CA VAL A 138 -3.01 21.73 7.61
C VAL A 138 -3.10 21.32 6.14
N GLN A 139 -4.21 21.65 5.51
CA GLN A 139 -4.41 21.43 4.07
C GLN A 139 -3.52 22.38 3.26
N SER A 140 -2.69 21.82 2.40
CA SER A 140 -1.95 22.55 1.37
C SER A 140 -2.75 22.58 0.06
N ARG A 141 -2.66 23.70 -0.65
CA ARG A 141 -3.34 23.83 -1.94
C ARG A 141 -2.45 23.31 -3.06
N ILE A 142 -2.98 22.39 -3.88
CA ILE A 142 -2.38 22.05 -5.16
C ILE A 142 -2.92 23.01 -6.20
N PHE A 143 -2.03 23.65 -6.96
CA PHE A 143 -2.40 24.44 -8.11
C PHE A 143 -2.70 23.50 -9.29
N LEU A 144 -3.96 23.46 -9.71
CA LEU A 144 -4.37 22.78 -10.94
C LEU A 144 -4.73 23.84 -11.98
N PRO A 145 -4.22 23.73 -13.22
CA PRO A 145 -4.61 24.62 -14.30
C PRO A 145 -6.13 24.59 -14.56
N GLU A 146 -6.66 25.70 -15.02
CA GLU A 146 -8.11 25.86 -15.39
C GLU A 146 -8.59 24.83 -16.43
N GLU A 147 -7.66 24.29 -17.26
CA GLU A 147 -7.96 23.23 -18.23
C GLU A 147 -8.57 21.95 -17.62
N PHE A 148 -8.44 21.77 -16.30
CA PHE A 148 -9.00 20.64 -15.56
C PHE A 148 -10.22 20.98 -14.73
N GLU A 149 -10.78 22.17 -14.92
CA GLU A 149 -12.04 22.54 -14.26
C GLU A 149 -13.15 21.51 -14.56
N GLY A 150 -13.83 21.09 -13.52
CA GLY A 150 -14.86 20.05 -13.59
C GLY A 150 -14.32 18.61 -13.78
N ALA A 151 -13.02 18.39 -13.63
CA ALA A 151 -12.44 17.05 -13.56
C ALA A 151 -12.33 16.55 -12.11
N ASP A 152 -12.42 15.24 -11.95
CA ASP A 152 -12.11 14.56 -10.71
C ASP A 152 -10.59 14.36 -10.64
N VAL A 153 -9.98 14.79 -9.54
CA VAL A 153 -8.55 14.64 -9.28
C VAL A 153 -8.37 13.74 -8.08
N GLU A 154 -7.54 12.74 -8.23
CA GLU A 154 -7.20 11.82 -7.15
C GLU A 154 -5.68 11.72 -7.01
N LEU A 155 -5.20 11.86 -5.77
CA LEU A 155 -3.79 11.76 -5.43
C LEU A 155 -3.53 10.44 -4.71
N TYR A 156 -2.48 9.72 -5.12
CA TYR A 156 -2.27 8.35 -4.68
C TYR A 156 -1.03 8.14 -3.83
N SER A 157 0.09 8.75 -4.17
CA SER A 157 1.33 8.50 -3.44
C SER A 157 2.21 9.75 -3.35
N VAL A 158 2.85 9.95 -2.18
CA VAL A 158 3.76 11.06 -1.89
C VAL A 158 5.09 10.53 -1.38
N ARG A 159 6.21 10.95 -1.99
CA ARG A 159 7.57 10.62 -1.53
C ARG A 159 8.48 11.82 -1.68
N PHE A 160 9.48 11.88 -0.81
CA PHE A 160 10.53 12.89 -0.87
C PHE A 160 11.86 12.24 -1.17
N SER A 161 12.60 12.79 -2.15
CA SER A 161 13.98 12.42 -2.46
C SER A 161 14.99 13.12 -1.55
N SER A 162 14.59 14.23 -0.93
CA SER A 162 15.41 15.00 0.01
C SER A 162 14.52 15.82 0.95
N LYS A 163 15.12 16.55 1.90
CA LYS A 163 14.37 17.44 2.79
C LYS A 163 13.57 18.54 2.06
N LYS A 164 13.97 18.91 0.85
CA LYS A 164 13.34 19.99 0.07
C LYS A 164 12.52 19.47 -1.10
N LYS A 165 12.98 18.40 -1.77
CA LYS A 165 12.37 17.91 -3.00
C LYS A 165 11.44 16.74 -2.71
N GLY A 166 10.19 16.89 -3.10
CA GLY A 166 9.16 15.86 -2.98
C GLY A 166 8.24 15.80 -4.18
N TRP A 167 7.55 14.69 -4.33
CA TRP A 167 6.71 14.37 -5.47
C TRP A 167 5.39 13.77 -5.00
N VAL A 168 4.33 14.10 -5.73
CA VAL A 168 3.01 13.47 -5.59
C VAL A 168 2.56 13.01 -6.97
N VAL A 169 2.01 11.80 -7.02
CA VAL A 169 1.44 11.20 -8.23
C VAL A 169 -0.05 10.92 -8.05
N GLY A 170 -0.76 10.86 -9.18
CA GLY A 170 -2.18 10.62 -9.20
C GLY A 170 -2.76 10.63 -10.61
N SER A 171 -4.06 10.83 -10.72
CA SER A 171 -4.78 10.90 -11.98
C SER A 171 -5.80 12.02 -12.03
N ILE A 172 -6.14 12.41 -13.25
CA ILE A 172 -7.25 13.32 -13.59
C ILE A 172 -8.25 12.53 -14.42
N SER A 173 -9.50 12.51 -13.97
CA SER A 173 -10.58 11.81 -14.64
C SER A 173 -11.72 12.73 -15.03
N LYS A 174 -12.32 12.47 -16.19
CA LYS A 174 -13.60 13.10 -16.61
C LYS A 174 -14.57 11.98 -16.99
N LYS A 175 -15.78 12.02 -16.42
CA LYS A 175 -16.80 10.98 -16.68
C LYS A 175 -16.26 9.56 -16.44
N GLU A 176 -15.58 9.34 -15.30
CA GLU A 176 -15.00 8.06 -14.87
C GLU A 176 -13.88 7.52 -15.80
N ARG A 177 -13.31 8.35 -16.68
CA ARG A 177 -12.18 7.97 -17.54
C ARG A 177 -10.97 8.82 -17.21
N VAL A 178 -9.84 8.19 -17.02
CA VAL A 178 -8.56 8.90 -16.87
C VAL A 178 -8.26 9.65 -18.16
N VAL A 179 -8.06 10.96 -18.06
CA VAL A 179 -7.75 11.85 -19.19
C VAL A 179 -6.34 12.37 -19.14
N ASP A 180 -5.72 12.40 -17.93
CA ASP A 180 -4.33 12.79 -17.76
C ASP A 180 -3.75 12.23 -16.45
N SER A 181 -2.42 12.20 -16.36
CA SER A 181 -1.66 11.89 -15.16
C SER A 181 -1.50 13.13 -14.29
N ILE A 182 -1.47 12.94 -12.97
CA ILE A 182 -0.95 13.94 -12.02
C ILE A 182 0.50 13.61 -11.69
N LEU A 183 1.35 14.59 -11.86
CA LEU A 183 2.71 14.62 -11.37
C LEU A 183 2.97 16.03 -10.88
N VAL A 184 3.03 16.21 -9.57
CA VAL A 184 3.35 17.49 -8.95
C VAL A 184 4.60 17.35 -8.09
N TYR A 185 5.35 18.43 -7.95
CA TYR A 185 6.59 18.45 -7.19
C TYR A 185 6.68 19.68 -6.30
N THR A 186 7.52 19.57 -5.28
CA THR A 186 7.95 20.65 -4.42
C THR A 186 9.48 20.73 -4.40
N ASP A 187 10.03 21.92 -4.23
CA ASP A 187 11.45 22.19 -4.02
C ASP A 187 11.73 23.00 -2.73
N ASP A 188 10.67 23.25 -1.96
CA ASP A 188 10.68 24.00 -0.69
C ASP A 188 10.24 23.17 0.52
N GLY A 189 10.17 21.83 0.38
CA GLY A 189 9.83 20.92 1.46
C GLY A 189 8.34 20.75 1.68
N GLY A 190 7.52 21.04 0.67
CA GLY A 190 6.09 20.85 0.67
C GLY A 190 5.29 22.11 1.00
N GLU A 191 5.93 23.28 1.07
CA GLU A 191 5.22 24.55 1.26
C GLU A 191 4.40 24.90 0.03
N THR A 192 4.99 24.75 -1.16
CA THR A 192 4.33 24.96 -2.44
C THR A 192 4.52 23.75 -3.36
N TRP A 193 3.51 23.52 -4.21
CA TRP A 193 3.49 22.40 -5.13
C TRP A 193 3.24 22.90 -6.55
N ARG A 194 3.98 22.36 -7.52
CA ARG A 194 3.90 22.75 -8.93
C ARG A 194 3.69 21.52 -9.79
N ARG A 195 2.88 21.65 -10.83
CA ARG A 195 2.65 20.57 -11.77
C ARG A 195 3.82 20.44 -12.74
N GLN A 196 4.19 19.18 -13.00
CA GLN A 196 5.06 18.77 -14.10
C GLN A 196 4.26 17.88 -15.06
N ARG A 197 4.53 17.99 -16.35
CA ARG A 197 3.93 17.09 -17.33
C ARG A 197 4.60 15.72 -17.26
N ALA A 198 3.78 14.68 -17.04
CA ALA A 198 4.26 13.31 -17.10
C ALA A 198 4.43 12.85 -18.58
N PRO A 199 5.37 11.94 -18.86
CA PRO A 199 5.55 11.38 -20.20
C PRO A 199 4.48 10.35 -20.59
N SER A 200 3.41 10.23 -19.83
CA SER A 200 2.26 9.34 -20.08
C SER A 200 0.96 10.02 -19.64
N ARG A 201 -0.18 9.49 -20.10
CA ARG A 201 -1.53 9.96 -19.72
C ARG A 201 -2.34 8.82 -19.17
N VAL A 202 -1.83 8.21 -18.12
CA VAL A 202 -2.45 7.08 -17.41
C VAL A 202 -2.52 7.39 -15.91
N GLU A 203 -3.18 6.57 -15.17
CA GLU A 203 -3.12 6.59 -13.72
C GLU A 203 -1.69 6.32 -13.25
N LEU A 204 -1.06 7.27 -12.51
CA LEU A 204 0.21 7.07 -11.82
C LEU A 204 -0.12 6.77 -10.36
N ILE A 205 0.28 5.59 -9.88
CA ILE A 205 -0.28 5.03 -8.65
C ILE A 205 0.68 5.11 -7.46
N HIS A 206 1.94 4.75 -7.67
CA HIS A 206 2.93 4.76 -6.60
C HIS A 206 4.26 5.33 -7.09
N ILE A 207 4.97 6.02 -6.18
CA ILE A 207 6.30 6.58 -6.43
C ILE A 207 7.24 6.16 -5.30
N ASP A 208 8.49 5.85 -5.64
CA ASP A 208 9.55 5.54 -4.68
C ASP A 208 10.86 6.20 -5.07
N PHE A 209 11.67 6.58 -4.07
CA PHE A 209 13.00 7.15 -4.22
C PHE A 209 13.99 6.46 -3.29
N VAL A 210 15.11 6.00 -3.84
CA VAL A 210 16.20 5.40 -3.05
C VAL A 210 17.32 6.40 -2.74
N SER A 211 17.37 7.51 -3.47
CA SER A 211 18.37 8.55 -3.29
C SER A 211 17.79 9.93 -3.67
N ASP A 212 18.58 10.99 -3.48
CA ASP A 212 18.21 12.33 -3.91
C ASP A 212 18.06 12.49 -5.43
N LYS A 213 18.50 11.49 -6.22
CA LYS A 213 18.50 11.54 -7.69
C LYS A 213 17.66 10.49 -8.37
N ARG A 214 17.56 9.27 -7.78
CA ARG A 214 16.94 8.12 -8.42
C ARG A 214 15.60 7.78 -7.83
N GLY A 215 14.58 7.70 -8.69
CA GLY A 215 13.23 7.33 -8.30
C GLY A 215 12.44 6.69 -9.43
N TRP A 216 11.38 5.98 -9.07
CA TRP A 216 10.50 5.28 -9.99
C TRP A 216 9.04 5.57 -9.67
N ILE A 217 8.23 5.63 -10.72
CA ILE A 217 6.78 5.75 -10.64
C ILE A 217 6.18 4.56 -11.37
N VAL A 218 5.17 3.94 -10.78
CA VAL A 218 4.39 2.87 -11.42
C VAL A 218 2.93 3.28 -11.56
N GLY A 219 2.24 2.65 -12.52
CA GLY A 219 0.85 2.95 -12.78
C GLY A 219 0.20 2.01 -13.78
N ASP A 220 -0.91 2.49 -14.36
CA ASP A 220 -1.72 1.71 -15.28
C ASP A 220 -0.99 1.37 -16.58
N ALA A 221 -1.52 0.35 -17.30
CA ALA A 221 -1.00 -0.14 -18.58
C ALA A 221 0.50 -0.48 -18.56
N GLY A 222 0.99 -1.13 -17.48
CA GLY A 222 2.39 -1.52 -17.34
C GLY A 222 3.35 -0.33 -17.31
N THR A 223 2.89 0.83 -16.82
CA THR A 223 3.71 2.03 -16.80
C THR A 223 4.73 1.96 -15.67
N VAL A 224 6.01 2.08 -16.04
CA VAL A 224 7.13 2.37 -15.12
C VAL A 224 7.88 3.57 -15.68
N LEU A 225 7.98 4.63 -14.89
CA LEU A 225 8.78 5.81 -15.19
C LEU A 225 9.97 5.86 -14.25
N PHE A 226 11.13 6.26 -14.78
CA PHE A 226 12.39 6.36 -14.05
C PHE A 226 12.97 7.76 -14.16
N THR A 227 13.54 8.25 -13.07
CA THR A 227 14.37 9.47 -13.04
C THR A 227 15.75 9.17 -12.48
N ARG A 228 16.76 9.87 -13.02
CA ARG A 228 18.15 9.90 -12.52
C ARG A 228 18.63 11.31 -12.16
N ASP A 229 17.75 12.28 -12.24
CA ASP A 229 18.04 13.72 -12.07
C ASP A 229 17.09 14.37 -11.04
N ALA A 230 16.71 13.60 -10.02
CA ALA A 230 15.80 14.05 -8.96
C ALA A 230 14.44 14.51 -9.50
N GLY A 231 13.90 13.81 -10.50
CA GLY A 231 12.59 14.07 -11.08
C GLY A 231 12.53 15.25 -12.04
N ALA A 232 13.66 15.87 -12.41
CA ALA A 232 13.69 16.92 -13.44
C ALA A 232 13.23 16.38 -14.80
N SER A 233 13.56 15.11 -15.08
CA SER A 233 13.03 14.36 -16.21
C SER A 233 12.63 12.95 -15.81
N TRP A 234 11.63 12.39 -16.54
CA TRP A 234 11.14 11.02 -16.35
C TRP A 234 11.14 10.29 -17.68
N VAL A 235 11.65 9.07 -17.69
CA VAL A 235 11.74 8.21 -18.88
C VAL A 235 10.94 6.94 -18.64
N LYS A 236 10.11 6.56 -19.62
CA LYS A 236 9.34 5.31 -19.55
C LYS A 236 10.26 4.13 -19.80
N GLN A 237 10.21 3.14 -18.89
CA GLN A 237 10.91 1.86 -19.02
C GLN A 237 10.00 0.81 -19.66
N ASN A 238 10.60 -0.14 -20.40
CA ASN A 238 9.86 -1.27 -20.95
C ASN A 238 9.91 -2.43 -19.96
N VAL A 239 8.75 -2.86 -19.46
CA VAL A 239 8.63 -3.90 -18.44
C VAL A 239 8.01 -5.20 -18.97
N GLY A 240 7.65 -5.25 -20.24
CA GLY A 240 7.12 -6.46 -20.92
C GLY A 240 5.72 -6.88 -20.47
N VAL A 241 5.02 -6.10 -19.65
CA VAL A 241 3.64 -6.36 -19.19
C VAL A 241 2.76 -5.15 -19.43
N SER A 242 1.45 -5.39 -19.53
CA SER A 242 0.42 -4.35 -19.68
C SER A 242 -0.54 -4.29 -18.48
N SER A 243 -0.28 -5.08 -17.44
CA SER A 243 -1.07 -5.07 -16.21
C SER A 243 -0.90 -3.75 -15.47
N THR A 244 -1.94 -3.30 -14.75
CA THR A 244 -1.81 -2.20 -13.79
C THR A 244 -0.81 -2.58 -12.70
N LEU A 245 0.14 -1.68 -12.43
CA LEU A 245 1.19 -1.82 -11.43
C LEU A 245 0.86 -0.91 -10.26
N TYR A 246 0.75 -1.49 -9.05
CA TYR A 246 0.22 -0.80 -7.88
C TYR A 246 1.27 -0.27 -6.93
N HIS A 247 2.41 -0.96 -6.81
CA HIS A 247 3.44 -0.57 -5.86
C HIS A 247 4.82 -0.90 -6.38
N VAL A 248 5.77 -0.01 -6.11
CA VAL A 248 7.20 -0.18 -6.40
C VAL A 248 7.98 0.01 -5.11
N ASP A 249 8.99 -0.84 -4.89
CA ASP A 249 9.93 -0.76 -3.77
C ASP A 249 11.34 -1.05 -4.27
N PHE A 250 12.26 -0.11 -4.04
CA PHE A 250 13.66 -0.25 -4.35
C PHE A 250 14.48 -0.24 -3.08
N ARG A 251 15.38 -1.20 -2.95
CA ARG A 251 16.30 -1.28 -1.80
C ARG A 251 17.53 -0.39 -1.98
N ASP A 252 17.95 -0.26 -3.22
CA ASP A 252 19.12 0.52 -3.63
C ASP A 252 18.98 0.96 -5.09
N ASP A 253 20.01 1.56 -5.64
CA ASP A 253 20.05 2.06 -7.02
C ASP A 253 19.87 0.96 -8.10
N ARG A 254 19.93 -0.32 -7.74
CA ARG A 254 19.93 -1.45 -8.67
C ARG A 254 18.78 -2.41 -8.45
N ASN A 255 18.49 -2.73 -7.19
CA ASN A 255 17.58 -3.80 -6.82
C ASN A 255 16.19 -3.25 -6.49
N GLY A 256 15.19 -3.65 -7.27
CA GLY A 256 13.82 -3.20 -7.11
C GLY A 256 12.78 -4.23 -7.54
N TRP A 257 11.59 -4.04 -7.01
CA TRP A 257 10.43 -4.91 -7.25
C TRP A 257 9.18 -4.08 -7.49
N VAL A 258 8.30 -4.62 -8.31
CA VAL A 258 7.00 -4.02 -8.63
C VAL A 258 5.92 -5.08 -8.55
N VAL A 259 4.79 -4.75 -7.96
CA VAL A 259 3.63 -5.64 -7.90
C VAL A 259 2.41 -5.04 -8.58
N GLY A 260 1.52 -5.90 -9.05
CA GLY A 260 0.37 -5.47 -9.85
C GLY A 260 -0.76 -6.49 -9.96
N GLU A 261 -1.62 -6.25 -10.95
CA GLU A 261 -2.76 -7.10 -11.26
C GLU A 261 -2.37 -8.52 -11.62
N ARG A 262 -3.30 -9.46 -11.39
CA ARG A 262 -3.18 -10.87 -11.78
C ARG A 262 -1.91 -11.55 -11.27
N GLY A 263 -1.47 -11.21 -10.05
CA GLY A 263 -0.26 -11.75 -9.45
C GLY A 263 1.03 -11.26 -10.10
N THR A 264 0.97 -10.18 -10.90
CA THR A 264 2.17 -9.60 -11.52
C THR A 264 3.17 -9.21 -10.45
N LEU A 265 4.40 -9.73 -10.58
CA LEU A 265 5.56 -9.34 -9.80
C LEU A 265 6.76 -9.23 -10.74
N LEU A 266 7.37 -8.06 -10.78
CA LEU A 266 8.56 -7.77 -11.57
C LEU A 266 9.73 -7.56 -10.64
N ARG A 267 10.92 -7.98 -11.06
CA ARG A 267 12.19 -7.75 -10.37
C ARG A 267 13.23 -7.19 -11.33
N THR A 268 14.00 -6.23 -10.85
CA THR A 268 15.20 -5.72 -11.52
C THR A 268 16.42 -5.84 -10.61
N THR A 269 17.60 -5.95 -11.22
CA THR A 269 18.93 -5.93 -10.54
C THR A 269 19.88 -4.92 -11.18
N ASP A 270 19.38 -4.09 -12.07
CA ASP A 270 20.15 -3.10 -12.84
C ASP A 270 19.50 -1.70 -12.83
N GLY A 271 18.60 -1.44 -11.87
CA GLY A 271 17.92 -0.17 -11.71
C GLY A 271 16.79 0.05 -12.71
N GLY A 272 16.23 -1.05 -13.24
CA GLY A 272 15.11 -1.04 -14.16
C GLY A 272 15.51 -0.91 -15.62
N GLU A 273 16.80 -1.06 -15.98
CA GLU A 273 17.20 -1.21 -17.38
C GLU A 273 16.57 -2.47 -17.97
N THR A 274 16.52 -3.54 -17.17
CA THR A 274 15.78 -4.77 -17.49
C THR A 274 14.87 -5.21 -16.35
N TRP A 275 13.72 -5.78 -16.68
CA TRP A 275 12.75 -6.31 -15.73
C TRP A 275 12.45 -7.76 -16.03
N THR A 276 12.43 -8.59 -15.00
CA THR A 276 12.09 -10.02 -15.08
C THR A 276 10.76 -10.26 -14.37
N VAL A 277 9.85 -10.96 -15.03
CA VAL A 277 8.59 -11.42 -14.41
C VAL A 277 8.90 -12.60 -13.49
N ILE A 278 8.57 -12.47 -12.21
CA ILE A 278 8.78 -13.53 -11.21
C ILE A 278 7.45 -14.28 -10.99
N PRO A 279 7.42 -15.61 -11.11
CA PRO A 279 6.23 -16.40 -10.82
C PRO A 279 5.83 -16.30 -9.35
N THR A 280 4.58 -15.88 -9.09
CA THR A 280 4.03 -15.80 -7.72
C THR A 280 3.10 -16.96 -7.39
N ASN A 281 2.83 -17.84 -8.36
CA ASN A 281 1.89 -18.96 -8.26
C ASN A 281 0.47 -18.53 -7.81
N THR A 282 0.11 -17.26 -8.02
CA THR A 282 -1.23 -16.72 -7.77
C THR A 282 -1.67 -15.79 -8.92
N ASN A 283 -2.97 -15.74 -9.16
CA ASN A 283 -3.59 -14.77 -10.07
C ASN A 283 -4.27 -13.63 -9.31
N VAL A 284 -4.07 -13.57 -7.99
CA VAL A 284 -4.66 -12.52 -7.15
C VAL A 284 -3.85 -11.24 -7.31
N THR A 285 -4.53 -10.12 -7.41
CA THR A 285 -3.87 -8.79 -7.47
C THR A 285 -3.06 -8.53 -6.22
N LEU A 286 -1.78 -8.21 -6.39
CA LEU A 286 -0.88 -7.74 -5.34
C LEU A 286 -0.91 -6.21 -5.31
N LEU A 287 -1.00 -5.62 -4.11
CA LEU A 287 -1.28 -4.20 -3.92
C LEU A 287 -0.16 -3.44 -3.22
N SER A 288 0.64 -4.11 -2.40
CA SER A 288 1.79 -3.50 -1.72
C SER A 288 2.92 -4.51 -1.57
N ILE A 289 4.16 -4.02 -1.64
CA ILE A 289 5.38 -4.80 -1.49
C ILE A 289 6.41 -4.00 -0.71
N GLN A 290 7.20 -4.66 0.14
CA GLN A 290 8.33 -4.05 0.82
C GLN A 290 9.42 -5.07 1.08
N PHE A 291 10.67 -4.69 0.82
CA PHE A 291 11.85 -5.44 1.22
C PHE A 291 12.45 -4.88 2.50
N LEU A 292 12.70 -5.76 3.48
CA LEU A 292 13.25 -5.40 4.79
C LEU A 292 14.78 -5.52 4.82
N THR A 293 15.28 -6.53 4.14
CA THR A 293 16.70 -6.83 3.96
C THR A 293 16.93 -7.13 2.48
N ASP A 294 18.18 -7.41 2.10
CA ASP A 294 18.47 -7.80 0.73
C ASP A 294 17.75 -9.10 0.36
N ASP A 295 17.58 -10.02 1.32
CA ASP A 295 16.96 -11.32 1.09
C ASP A 295 15.45 -11.33 1.34
N GLU A 296 14.96 -10.59 2.37
CA GLU A 296 13.61 -10.74 2.86
C GLU A 296 12.67 -9.65 2.34
N GLY A 297 11.64 -10.10 1.62
CA GLY A 297 10.56 -9.27 1.10
C GLY A 297 9.17 -9.82 1.44
N TRP A 298 8.20 -8.92 1.49
CA TRP A 298 6.79 -9.21 1.73
C TRP A 298 5.91 -8.51 0.71
N ALA A 299 4.89 -9.21 0.23
CA ALA A 299 3.87 -8.63 -0.63
C ALA A 299 2.48 -9.00 -0.13
N VAL A 300 1.55 -8.07 -0.23
CA VAL A 300 0.15 -8.28 0.17
C VAL A 300 -0.81 -7.87 -0.94
N GLY A 301 -2.02 -8.42 -0.89
CA GLY A 301 -2.98 -8.15 -1.94
C GLY A 301 -4.41 -8.51 -1.60
N ARG A 302 -5.23 -8.70 -2.64
CA ARG A 302 -6.64 -9.03 -2.51
C ARG A 302 -6.85 -10.39 -1.83
N SER A 303 -8.06 -10.60 -1.33
CA SER A 303 -8.51 -11.87 -0.73
C SER A 303 -7.61 -12.36 0.41
N GLY A 304 -7.01 -11.45 1.18
CA GLY A 304 -6.14 -11.77 2.30
C GLY A 304 -4.78 -12.35 1.89
N THR A 305 -4.36 -12.18 0.64
CA THR A 305 -3.09 -12.72 0.15
C THR A 305 -1.90 -12.06 0.84
N ILE A 306 -1.01 -12.89 1.39
CA ILE A 306 0.31 -12.50 1.92
C ILE A 306 1.35 -13.44 1.31
N LEU A 307 2.38 -12.89 0.71
CA LEU A 307 3.52 -13.62 0.17
C LEU A 307 4.80 -13.17 0.88
N ARG A 308 5.74 -14.09 1.11
CA ARG A 308 7.07 -13.82 1.65
C ARG A 308 8.13 -14.38 0.73
N SER A 309 9.20 -13.62 0.53
CA SER A 309 10.45 -14.07 -0.05
C SER A 309 11.54 -14.06 1.00
N SER A 310 12.52 -14.97 0.87
CA SER A 310 13.74 -15.03 1.68
C SER A 310 14.99 -15.23 0.81
N ASP A 311 14.89 -14.90 -0.48
CA ASP A 311 15.92 -15.16 -1.49
C ASP A 311 16.01 -14.00 -2.52
N GLU A 312 15.96 -12.74 -2.05
CA GLU A 312 16.03 -11.52 -2.87
C GLU A 312 14.82 -11.36 -3.83
N GLY A 313 13.68 -12.00 -3.50
CA GLY A 313 12.49 -11.97 -4.36
C GLY A 313 12.54 -12.89 -5.59
N ARG A 314 13.43 -13.87 -5.60
CA ARG A 314 13.47 -14.90 -6.66
C ARG A 314 12.31 -15.87 -6.56
N THR A 315 11.93 -16.23 -5.32
CA THR A 315 10.76 -17.07 -5.06
C THR A 315 9.85 -16.45 -3.97
N TRP A 316 8.56 -16.73 -4.06
CA TRP A 316 7.54 -16.20 -3.18
C TRP A 316 6.66 -17.31 -2.63
N ILE A 317 6.56 -17.39 -1.30
CA ILE A 317 5.85 -18.42 -0.57
C ILE A 317 4.63 -17.81 0.11
N PRO A 318 3.41 -18.34 -0.14
CA PRO A 318 2.22 -17.90 0.57
C PRO A 318 2.36 -18.06 2.08
N GLN A 319 1.91 -17.04 2.80
CA GLN A 319 1.83 -17.04 4.26
C GLN A 319 0.37 -17.09 4.68
N GLU A 320 0.12 -17.70 5.84
CA GLU A 320 -1.21 -17.75 6.40
C GLU A 320 -1.68 -16.35 6.81
N SER A 321 -2.86 -15.99 6.35
CA SER A 321 -3.57 -14.78 6.73
C SER A 321 -4.81 -15.12 7.53
N THR A 322 -5.09 -14.38 8.57
CA THR A 322 -6.27 -14.57 9.43
C THR A 322 -7.54 -13.95 8.84
N THR A 323 -7.49 -13.46 7.60
CA THR A 323 -8.57 -12.74 6.93
C THR A 323 -8.70 -13.11 5.45
N LYS A 324 -9.89 -12.89 4.90
CA LYS A 324 -10.14 -12.91 3.45
C LYS A 324 -10.39 -11.51 2.87
N GLN A 325 -10.33 -10.48 3.68
CA GLN A 325 -10.44 -9.11 3.23
C GLN A 325 -9.24 -8.72 2.37
N ASN A 326 -9.40 -7.71 1.50
CA ASN A 326 -8.30 -7.17 0.76
C ASN A 326 -7.30 -6.52 1.71
N LEU A 327 -6.02 -6.71 1.46
CA LEU A 327 -4.91 -6.11 2.18
C LEU A 327 -4.29 -5.04 1.27
N TYR A 328 -4.40 -3.77 1.66
CA TYR A 328 -4.11 -2.65 0.79
C TYR A 328 -2.72 -2.09 0.95
N SER A 329 -2.23 -2.05 2.19
CA SER A 329 -0.96 -1.44 2.51
C SER A 329 -0.19 -2.28 3.52
N LEU A 330 1.11 -2.32 3.33
CA LEU A 330 2.09 -3.04 4.13
C LEU A 330 3.19 -2.06 4.53
N ASN A 331 3.55 -2.04 5.82
CA ASN A 331 4.69 -1.29 6.29
C ASN A 331 5.43 -2.04 7.41
N PHE A 332 6.73 -2.21 7.23
CA PHE A 332 7.63 -2.72 8.23
C PHE A 332 8.56 -1.62 8.74
N ASN A 333 8.71 -1.58 10.05
CA ASN A 333 9.77 -0.82 10.69
C ASN A 333 10.61 -1.76 11.56
N LYS A 334 11.83 -2.08 11.10
CA LYS A 334 12.74 -3.03 11.75
C LYS A 334 12.09 -4.40 12.00
N LYS A 335 11.63 -4.65 13.23
CA LYS A 335 11.08 -5.94 13.66
C LYS A 335 9.56 -6.04 13.61
N ILE A 336 8.86 -4.93 13.47
CA ILE A 336 7.41 -4.89 13.51
C ILE A 336 6.87 -4.62 12.12
N GLY A 337 5.99 -5.50 11.64
CA GLY A 337 5.24 -5.35 10.40
C GLY A 337 3.77 -5.05 10.68
N TRP A 338 3.19 -4.22 9.84
CA TRP A 338 1.76 -3.91 9.84
C TRP A 338 1.20 -4.06 8.44
N VAL A 339 0.01 -4.62 8.39
CA VAL A 339 -0.80 -4.72 7.18
C VAL A 339 -2.18 -4.22 7.50
N VAL A 340 -2.74 -3.38 6.63
CA VAL A 340 -4.10 -2.87 6.78
C VAL A 340 -4.93 -3.09 5.52
N GLY A 341 -6.25 -3.08 5.67
CA GLY A 341 -7.11 -3.39 4.54
C GLY A 341 -8.60 -3.17 4.76
N GLY A 342 -9.39 -3.90 3.98
CA GLY A 342 -10.84 -3.80 3.90
C GLY A 342 -11.53 -4.08 5.24
N ALA A 343 -12.67 -3.40 5.45
CA ALA A 343 -13.47 -3.48 6.66
C ALA A 343 -12.68 -3.22 7.96
N GLY A 344 -11.64 -2.38 7.90
CA GLY A 344 -10.82 -2.00 9.04
C GLY A 344 -9.86 -3.09 9.52
N VAL A 345 -9.56 -4.08 8.67
CA VAL A 345 -8.58 -5.12 8.99
C VAL A 345 -7.22 -4.48 9.27
N ALA A 346 -6.61 -4.90 10.39
CA ALA A 346 -5.23 -4.61 10.73
C ALA A 346 -4.56 -5.88 11.24
N LEU A 347 -3.43 -6.24 10.68
CA LEU A 347 -2.61 -7.36 11.09
C LEU A 347 -1.24 -6.86 11.52
N ARG A 348 -0.72 -7.43 12.61
CA ARG A 348 0.61 -7.13 13.13
C ARG A 348 1.49 -8.38 13.06
N TYR A 349 2.73 -8.19 12.66
CA TYR A 349 3.77 -9.20 12.65
C TYR A 349 4.92 -8.77 13.54
N GLU A 350 5.39 -9.67 14.39
CA GLU A 350 6.60 -9.50 15.18
C GLU A 350 7.68 -10.45 14.67
N ARG A 351 8.81 -9.87 14.29
CA ARG A 351 10.01 -10.61 13.90
C ARG A 351 10.90 -10.82 15.12
N ASP A 352 11.42 -11.99 15.29
CA ASP A 352 12.37 -12.37 16.37
C ASP A 352 13.66 -11.55 16.35
#